data_cd820d1d5d2e89a0780184b8768e45d3
#
_entry.id   cd820d1d5d2e89a0780184b8768e45d3
#
_cell.length_a   1.000
_cell.length_b   1.000
_cell.length_c   1.000
_cell.angle_alpha   90.00
_cell.angle_beta   90.00
_cell.angle_gamma   90.00
#
_symmetry.space_group_name_H-M   'P 1'
#
loop_
_entity.id
_entity.type
_entity.pdbx_description
1 polymer ?
#
loop_
_entity_poly.entity_id
_entity_poly.type
_entity_poly.pdbx_seq_one_letter_code
_entity_poly.pdbx_strand_id
1 'polypeptide(L)'
;MLLFDEQPIVFDRTLAREIGDRSATVLQRVHYWIEINRKNRDEKAYKDGHYWTYKSIRRWYEEDFDYLSFSTVRRTFEDLIEKEFLITGDYNKFGADRTKWYRVNKEKVKELYIKLEKEKNKKQLSNTTNANAQNEPMQKPKMSNSEML
;
A
#
# COMPACT_ATOMS: atom_id res chain seq x y z
N MET A 1 27.58 14.02 6.60
CA MET A 1 26.22 14.43 6.21
C MET A 1 25.46 13.27 5.61
N LEU A 2 24.25 13.11 6.01
CA LEU A 2 23.41 12.07 5.41
C LEU A 2 22.74 12.62 4.17
N LEU A 3 22.53 11.77 3.18
CA LEU A 3 21.86 12.19 1.96
C LEU A 3 20.39 12.50 2.24
N PHE A 4 19.78 11.74 3.14
CA PHE A 4 18.39 11.95 3.51
C PHE A 4 18.31 12.16 5.01
N ASP A 5 17.59 13.19 5.43
CA ASP A 5 17.46 13.51 6.84
C ASP A 5 16.33 12.72 7.52
N GLU A 6 15.38 12.26 6.74
CA GLU A 6 14.22 11.54 7.27
C GLU A 6 14.10 10.17 6.63
N GLN A 7 13.45 9.27 7.36
CA GLN A 7 13.22 7.94 6.83
C GLN A 7 12.26 8.03 5.65
N PRO A 8 12.61 7.48 4.49
CA PRO A 8 11.71 7.52 3.34
C PRO A 8 10.42 6.75 3.58
N ILE A 9 9.34 7.22 2.97
CA ILE A 9 8.07 6.49 2.96
C ILE A 9 8.03 5.70 1.67
N VAL A 10 7.67 4.43 1.77
CA VAL A 10 7.68 3.54 0.60
C VAL A 10 6.27 3.14 0.23
N PHE A 11 6.09 2.71 -1.00
CA PHE A 11 4.83 2.14 -1.46
C PHE A 11 5.10 1.04 -2.48
N ASP A 12 4.13 0.14 -2.59
CA ASP A 12 4.21 -0.97 -3.52
C ASP A 12 3.78 -0.47 -4.90
N ARG A 13 4.63 -0.66 -5.90
CA ARG A 13 4.38 -0.15 -7.24
C ARG A 13 3.19 -0.85 -7.91
N THR A 14 2.98 -2.13 -7.63
CA THR A 14 1.84 -2.86 -8.17
C THR A 14 0.54 -2.25 -7.64
N LEU A 15 0.49 -2.01 -6.34
CA LEU A 15 -0.66 -1.38 -5.72
C LEU A 15 -0.87 0.04 -6.27
N ALA A 16 0.22 0.78 -6.44
CA ALA A 16 0.14 2.15 -6.96
C ALA A 16 -0.44 2.21 -8.37
N ARG A 17 -0.13 1.23 -9.20
CA ARG A 17 -0.70 1.20 -10.56
C ARG A 17 -2.21 1.03 -10.52
N GLU A 18 -2.73 0.37 -9.50
CA GLU A 18 -4.17 0.09 -9.41
C GLU A 18 -4.95 1.17 -8.68
N ILE A 19 -4.41 1.73 -7.61
CA ILE A 19 -5.17 2.69 -6.81
C ILE A 19 -4.53 4.08 -6.75
N GLY A 20 -3.43 4.28 -7.46
CA GLY A 20 -2.71 5.55 -7.45
C GLY A 20 -1.62 5.58 -6.39
N ASP A 21 -0.59 6.39 -6.63
CA ASP A 21 0.58 6.41 -5.76
C ASP A 21 0.28 7.01 -4.38
N ARG A 22 -0.56 8.02 -4.29
CA ARG A 22 -0.92 8.60 -2.99
C ARG A 22 -1.70 7.62 -2.13
N SER A 23 -2.69 6.97 -2.72
CA SER A 23 -3.48 5.95 -2.00
C SER A 23 -2.60 4.79 -1.58
N ALA A 24 -1.71 4.34 -2.46
CA ALA A 24 -0.79 3.26 -2.13
C ALA A 24 0.15 3.66 -1.00
N THR A 25 0.65 4.89 -1.03
CA THR A 25 1.54 5.41 0.00
C THR A 25 0.85 5.46 1.36
N VAL A 26 -0.36 6.00 1.40
CA VAL A 26 -1.11 6.10 2.66
C VAL A 26 -1.43 4.71 3.18
N LEU A 27 -1.90 3.82 2.32
CA LEU A 27 -2.27 2.47 2.73
C LEU A 27 -1.05 1.73 3.30
N GLN A 28 0.09 1.84 2.63
CA GLN A 28 1.32 1.21 3.06
C GLN A 28 1.77 1.78 4.42
N ARG A 29 1.61 3.09 4.61
CA ARG A 29 2.05 3.72 5.87
C ARG A 29 1.14 3.35 7.03
N VAL A 30 -0.16 3.22 6.79
CA VAL A 30 -1.08 2.71 7.80
C VAL A 30 -0.67 1.29 8.19
N HIS A 31 -0.37 0.46 7.19
CA HIS A 31 0.09 -0.91 7.46
C HIS A 31 1.38 -0.92 8.27
N TYR A 32 2.31 -0.04 7.95
CA TYR A 32 3.58 0.07 8.66
C TYR A 32 3.34 0.32 10.17
N TRP A 33 2.47 1.27 10.50
CA TRP A 33 2.20 1.59 11.89
C TRP A 33 1.41 0.49 12.61
N ILE A 34 0.54 -0.21 11.89
CA ILE A 34 -0.15 -1.39 12.44
C ILE A 34 0.88 -2.45 12.83
N GLU A 35 1.88 -2.69 11.97
CA GLU A 35 2.92 -3.66 12.26
C GLU A 35 3.79 -3.23 13.44
N ILE A 36 4.07 -1.95 13.57
CA ILE A 36 4.79 -1.42 14.72
C ILE A 36 3.98 -1.67 15.99
N ASN A 37 2.69 -1.34 15.97
CA ASN A 37 1.82 -1.54 17.13
C ASN A 37 1.74 -3.02 17.51
N ARG A 38 1.69 -3.90 16.51
CA ARG A 38 1.65 -5.33 16.75
C ARG A 38 2.94 -5.84 17.38
N LYS A 39 4.07 -5.40 16.85
CA LYS A 39 5.38 -5.82 17.38
C LYS A 39 5.59 -5.33 18.79
N ASN A 40 5.11 -4.14 19.09
CA ASN A 40 5.22 -3.55 20.42
C ASN A 40 4.16 -4.07 21.39
N ARG A 41 3.23 -4.87 20.89
CA ARG A 41 2.11 -5.40 21.68
C ARG A 41 1.35 -4.28 22.38
N ASP A 42 1.05 -3.23 21.61
CA ASP A 42 0.36 -2.06 22.13
C ASP A 42 -1.10 -2.44 22.40
N GLU A 43 -1.44 -2.60 23.67
CA GLU A 43 -2.79 -3.04 24.05
C GLU A 43 -3.84 -2.01 23.70
N LYS A 44 -3.48 -0.73 23.67
CA LYS A 44 -4.41 0.32 23.28
C LYS A 44 -4.81 0.19 21.83
N ALA A 45 -3.92 -0.34 21.01
CA ALA A 45 -4.17 -0.50 19.59
C ALA A 45 -4.91 -1.79 19.25
N TYR A 46 -5.10 -2.67 20.21
CA TYR A 46 -5.71 -3.97 19.96
C TYR A 46 -7.19 -3.95 20.34
N LYS A 47 -8.07 -4.03 19.34
CA LYS A 47 -9.52 -4.01 19.55
C LYS A 47 -10.18 -5.01 18.60
N ASP A 48 -11.14 -5.72 19.10
CA ASP A 48 -11.95 -6.66 18.30
C ASP A 48 -11.11 -7.64 17.50
N GLY A 49 -10.03 -8.13 18.11
CA GLY A 49 -9.18 -9.13 17.49
C GLY A 49 -8.21 -8.61 16.44
N HIS A 50 -8.06 -7.29 16.32
CA HIS A 50 -7.19 -6.66 15.33
C HIS A 50 -6.34 -5.58 15.94
N TYR A 51 -5.19 -5.33 15.31
CA TYR A 51 -4.41 -4.15 15.63
C TYR A 51 -4.81 -3.01 14.70
N TRP A 52 -4.88 -1.82 15.28
CA TRP A 52 -5.35 -0.61 14.61
C TRP A 52 -4.30 0.48 14.72
N THR A 53 -4.43 1.50 13.87
CA THR A 53 -3.80 2.79 14.13
C THR A 53 -4.86 3.68 14.77
N TYR A 54 -4.41 4.59 15.62
CA TYR A 54 -5.35 5.47 16.31
C TYR A 54 -4.77 6.86 16.43
N LYS A 55 -5.01 7.67 15.43
CA LYS A 55 -4.65 9.09 15.47
C LYS A 55 -5.52 9.87 14.50
N SER A 56 -5.63 11.18 14.76
CA SER A 56 -6.47 12.05 13.95
C SER A 56 -5.85 12.23 12.56
N ILE A 57 -6.66 12.67 11.60
CA ILE A 57 -6.16 12.99 10.26
C ILE A 57 -5.11 14.10 10.35
N ARG A 58 -5.30 15.07 11.24
CA ARG A 58 -4.33 16.16 11.44
C ARG A 58 -2.97 15.59 11.84
N ARG A 59 -2.95 14.60 12.71
CA ARG A 59 -1.70 13.98 13.13
C ARG A 59 -1.06 13.19 11.99
N TRP A 60 -1.87 12.49 11.17
CA TRP A 60 -1.34 11.80 10.00
C TRP A 60 -0.65 12.79 9.07
N TYR A 61 -1.30 13.95 8.85
CA TYR A 61 -0.73 14.99 8.03
C TYR A 61 0.58 15.51 8.62
N GLU A 62 0.57 15.87 9.89
CA GLU A 62 1.74 16.50 10.50
C GLU A 62 2.92 15.56 10.68
N GLU A 63 2.64 14.29 10.97
CA GLU A 63 3.69 13.32 11.32
C GLU A 63 4.22 12.55 10.12
N ASP A 64 3.36 12.26 9.15
CA ASP A 64 3.75 11.39 8.05
C ASP A 64 3.61 12.01 6.66
N PHE A 65 2.70 12.94 6.46
CA PHE A 65 2.35 13.41 5.12
C PHE A 65 2.36 14.93 4.99
N ASP A 66 3.23 15.60 5.71
CA ASP A 66 3.27 17.06 5.70
C ASP A 66 3.78 17.63 4.37
N TYR A 67 4.35 16.80 3.51
CA TYR A 67 4.75 17.20 2.18
C TYR A 67 3.58 17.29 1.20
N LEU A 68 2.39 16.88 1.62
CA LEU A 68 1.15 17.03 0.86
C LEU A 68 0.32 18.12 1.53
N SER A 69 -0.79 18.52 0.93
CA SER A 69 -1.71 19.41 1.61
C SER A 69 -2.60 18.61 2.55
N PHE A 70 -3.10 19.26 3.59
CA PHE A 70 -4.00 18.61 4.54
C PHE A 70 -5.23 18.06 3.83
N SER A 71 -5.81 18.83 2.91
CA SER A 71 -7.01 18.38 2.21
C SER A 71 -6.73 17.17 1.31
N THR A 72 -5.53 17.10 0.74
CA THR A 72 -5.14 15.92 -0.06
C THR A 72 -5.05 14.69 0.84
N VAL A 73 -4.46 14.82 2.01
CA VAL A 73 -4.35 13.70 2.95
C VAL A 73 -5.74 13.24 3.37
N ARG A 74 -6.61 14.19 3.75
CA ARG A 74 -7.97 13.85 4.16
C ARG A 74 -8.73 13.13 3.06
N ARG A 75 -8.65 13.64 1.83
CA ARG A 75 -9.35 13.01 0.70
C ARG A 75 -8.81 11.63 0.38
N THR A 76 -7.51 11.45 0.53
CA THR A 76 -6.91 10.14 0.26
C THR A 76 -7.42 9.10 1.26
N PHE A 77 -7.51 9.46 2.55
CA PHE A 77 -8.09 8.57 3.53
C PHE A 77 -9.55 8.26 3.23
N GLU A 78 -10.33 9.29 2.89
CA GLU A 78 -11.75 9.12 2.57
C GLU A 78 -11.93 8.20 1.35
N ASP A 79 -11.08 8.36 0.35
CA ASP A 79 -11.13 7.55 -0.85
C ASP A 79 -10.83 6.08 -0.54
N LEU A 80 -9.82 5.85 0.30
CA LEU A 80 -9.46 4.49 0.69
C LEU A 80 -10.57 3.82 1.52
N ILE A 81 -11.26 4.59 2.33
CA ILE A 81 -12.39 4.08 3.10
C ILE A 81 -13.54 3.74 2.16
N GLU A 82 -13.84 4.64 1.23
CA GLU A 82 -14.93 4.42 0.28
C GLU A 82 -14.68 3.19 -0.58
N LYS A 83 -13.44 3.00 -1.00
CA LYS A 83 -13.07 1.84 -1.82
C LYS A 83 -12.82 0.60 -0.99
N GLU A 84 -13.00 0.69 0.31
CA GLU A 84 -12.89 -0.43 1.24
C GLU A 84 -11.49 -1.01 1.40
N PHE A 85 -10.46 -0.22 1.12
CA PHE A 85 -9.09 -0.63 1.45
C PHE A 85 -8.74 -0.35 2.90
N LEU A 86 -9.40 0.65 3.51
CA LEU A 86 -9.27 0.92 4.94
C LEU A 86 -10.59 0.64 5.63
N ILE A 87 -10.51 0.06 6.81
CA ILE A 87 -11.67 -0.19 7.66
C ILE A 87 -11.55 0.77 8.84
N THR A 88 -12.67 1.42 9.17
CA THR A 88 -12.71 2.37 10.29
C THR A 88 -13.28 1.71 11.53
N GLY A 89 -12.91 2.24 12.68
CA GLY A 89 -13.47 1.83 13.95
C GLY A 89 -13.68 3.03 14.84
N ASP A 90 -14.46 2.85 15.90
CA ASP A 90 -14.70 3.91 16.86
C ASP A 90 -14.58 3.29 18.25
N TYR A 91 -13.45 3.54 18.87
CA TYR A 91 -13.16 3.02 20.21
C TYR A 91 -12.85 4.16 21.17
N ASN A 92 -13.31 5.37 20.83
CA ASN A 92 -13.07 6.54 21.64
C ASN A 92 -13.96 6.51 22.87
N LYS A 93 -13.39 6.88 24.01
CA LYS A 93 -14.12 6.87 25.28
C LYS A 93 -14.93 8.13 25.47
N PHE A 94 -14.53 9.22 24.83
CA PHE A 94 -15.18 10.52 25.02
C PHE A 94 -15.66 11.04 23.67
N GLY A 95 -16.83 11.65 23.64
CA GLY A 95 -17.43 12.12 22.40
C GLY A 95 -16.63 13.22 21.72
N ALA A 96 -15.83 13.97 22.49
CA ALA A 96 -15.03 15.05 21.92
C ALA A 96 -13.70 14.54 21.35
N ASP A 97 -13.37 13.28 21.54
CA ASP A 97 -12.13 12.70 21.06
C ASP A 97 -12.17 12.62 19.54
N ARG A 98 -11.17 13.20 18.87
CA ARG A 98 -11.11 13.22 17.42
C ARG A 98 -10.19 12.15 16.85
N THR A 99 -9.74 11.23 17.68
CA THR A 99 -8.92 10.12 17.25
C THR A 99 -9.69 9.27 16.26
N LYS A 100 -9.03 8.92 15.16
CA LYS A 100 -9.61 8.05 14.15
C LYS A 100 -8.92 6.70 14.18
N TRP A 101 -9.71 5.66 14.05
CA TRP A 101 -9.22 4.28 14.11
C TRP A 101 -9.27 3.68 12.72
N TYR A 102 -8.13 3.22 12.23
CA TYR A 102 -8.03 2.63 10.90
C TYR A 102 -7.25 1.33 10.94
N ARG A 103 -7.67 0.39 10.13
CA ARG A 103 -6.83 -0.76 9.81
C ARG A 103 -6.96 -1.09 8.33
N VAL A 104 -5.97 -1.79 7.80
CA VAL A 104 -5.96 -2.18 6.39
C VAL A 104 -6.90 -3.37 6.22
N ASN A 105 -7.73 -3.31 5.18
CA ASN A 105 -8.58 -4.43 4.80
C ASN A 105 -7.73 -5.42 3.99
N LYS A 106 -7.11 -6.37 4.68
CA LYS A 106 -6.21 -7.31 4.05
C LYS A 106 -6.89 -8.18 3.02
N GLU A 107 -8.17 -8.50 3.24
CA GLU A 107 -8.91 -9.31 2.29
C GLU A 107 -9.06 -8.59 0.95
N LYS A 108 -9.35 -7.29 1.00
CA LYS A 108 -9.48 -6.48 -0.21
C LYS A 108 -8.18 -6.42 -0.98
N VAL A 109 -7.07 -6.24 -0.27
CA VAL A 109 -5.74 -6.20 -0.90
C VAL A 109 -5.42 -7.55 -1.53
N LYS A 110 -5.72 -8.65 -0.83
CA LYS A 110 -5.50 -9.98 -1.35
C LYS A 110 -6.32 -10.24 -2.61
N GLU A 111 -7.58 -9.83 -2.59
CA GLU A 111 -8.44 -9.97 -3.78
C GLU A 111 -7.86 -9.26 -4.98
N LEU A 112 -7.34 -8.06 -4.77
CA LEU A 112 -6.72 -7.29 -5.83
C LEU A 112 -5.53 -8.03 -6.42
N TYR A 113 -4.64 -8.53 -5.56
CA TYR A 113 -3.45 -9.24 -6.04
C TYR A 113 -3.81 -10.55 -6.74
N ILE A 114 -4.82 -11.27 -6.26
CA ILE A 114 -5.28 -12.48 -6.93
C ILE A 114 -5.81 -12.16 -8.31
N LYS A 115 -6.60 -11.10 -8.42
CA LYS A 115 -7.15 -10.66 -9.71
C LYS A 115 -6.03 -10.30 -10.68
N LEU A 116 -5.05 -9.55 -10.21
CA LEU A 116 -3.93 -9.13 -11.04
C LEU A 116 -3.08 -10.32 -11.49
N GLU A 117 -2.91 -11.30 -10.62
CA GLU A 117 -2.17 -12.50 -10.96
C GLU A 117 -2.88 -13.28 -12.05
N LYS A 118 -4.19 -13.41 -11.96
CA LYS A 118 -4.98 -14.08 -12.99
C LYS A 118 -4.89 -13.36 -14.33
N GLU A 119 -4.96 -12.04 -14.30
CA GLU A 119 -4.86 -11.25 -15.52
C GLU A 119 -3.47 -11.37 -16.14
N LYS A 120 -2.45 -11.40 -15.31
CA LYS A 120 -1.08 -11.56 -15.79
C LYS A 120 -0.89 -12.92 -16.43
N ASN A 121 -1.38 -13.97 -15.80
CA ASN A 121 -1.26 -15.32 -16.35
C ASN A 121 -2.00 -15.44 -17.67
N LYS A 122 -3.18 -14.85 -17.76
CA LYS A 122 -3.96 -14.86 -18.98
C LYS A 122 -3.23 -14.12 -20.11
N LYS A 123 -2.62 -12.99 -19.79
CA LYS A 123 -1.88 -12.21 -20.76
C LYS A 123 -0.62 -12.94 -21.20
N GLN A 124 0.07 -13.59 -20.28
CA GLN A 124 1.25 -14.36 -20.61
C GLN A 124 0.93 -15.51 -21.52
N LEU A 125 -0.18 -16.19 -21.28
CA LEU A 125 -0.60 -17.31 -22.11
C LEU A 125 -0.87 -16.83 -23.53
N SER A 126 -1.55 -15.69 -23.67
CA SER A 126 -1.83 -15.12 -24.97
C SER A 126 -0.54 -14.71 -25.68
N ASN A 127 0.39 -14.11 -24.97
CA ASN A 127 1.66 -13.70 -25.56
C ASN A 127 2.49 -14.91 -25.97
N THR A 128 2.48 -15.98 -25.19
CA THR A 128 3.18 -17.18 -25.52
C THR A 128 2.66 -17.78 -26.81
N THR A 129 1.35 -17.78 -26.98
CA THR A 129 0.74 -18.26 -28.21
C THR A 129 1.19 -17.41 -29.39
N ASN A 130 1.20 -16.12 -29.25
CA ASN A 130 1.65 -15.23 -30.30
C ASN A 130 3.13 -15.41 -30.62
N ALA A 131 3.93 -15.58 -29.58
CA ALA A 131 5.35 -15.77 -29.77
C ALA A 131 5.63 -17.06 -30.54
N ASN A 132 4.88 -18.12 -30.28
CA ASN A 132 5.04 -19.35 -31.00
C ASN A 132 4.71 -19.15 -32.46
N ALA A 133 3.71 -18.36 -32.73
CA ALA A 133 3.34 -18.10 -34.10
C ALA A 133 4.42 -17.35 -34.84
N GLN A 134 5.09 -16.43 -34.18
CA GLN A 134 6.12 -15.68 -34.81
C GLN A 134 7.43 -16.33 -34.74
N ASN A 135 7.60 -17.09 -33.75
CA ASN A 135 8.70 -17.88 -33.70
C ASN A 135 10.04 -17.35 -33.71
N GLU A 136 10.43 -16.50 -33.14
CA GLU A 136 11.56 -15.95 -33.19
C GLU A 136 12.38 -16.12 -32.09
N PRO A 137 13.21 -16.72 -32.03
CA PRO A 137 13.99 -16.98 -30.93
C PRO A 137 14.82 -15.86 -30.69
N MET A 138 14.66 -15.15 -30.08
CA MET A 138 15.30 -14.15 -29.85
C MET A 138 16.35 -14.33 -29.16
N GLN A 139 17.03 -14.32 -29.12
CA GLN A 139 17.99 -14.51 -28.59
C GLN A 139 18.38 -13.74 -27.76
N LYS A 140 18.72 -13.93 -27.04
CA LYS A 140 19.06 -13.46 -26.10
C LYS A 140 20.17 -12.89 -26.16
N PRO A 141 20.46 -12.14 -26.02
CA PRO A 141 21.53 -11.52 -26.13
C PRO A 141 22.51 -11.82 -25.37
N LYS A 142 22.77 -12.24 -25.49
CA LYS A 142 23.54 -12.42 -24.91
C LYS A 142 24.20 -11.72 -24.35
N MET A 143 24.25 -11.47 -24.13
CA MET A 143 24.77 -10.96 -23.54
C MET A 143 25.45 -10.87 -23.17
N SER A 144 25.52 -11.09 -23.41
CA SER A 144 26.16 -11.02 -23.19
C SER A 144 27.01 -11.07 -22.91
N ASN A 145 27.17 -11.40 -23.19
CA ASN A 145 27.99 -11.47 -22.88
C ASN A 145 28.81 -11.16 -22.64
N SER A 146 28.72 -11.22 -23.02
CA SER A 146 29.49 -10.95 -22.85
C SER A 146 29.92 -10.34 -22.41
N GLU A 147 29.59 -10.24 -22.48
CA GLU A 147 29.92 -9.76 -22.04
C GLU A 147 30.31 -9.57 -21.27
N MET A 148 30.19 -9.91 -21.44
CA MET A 148 30.58 -9.97 -20.79
C MET A 148 31.34 -10.12 -20.32
N LEU A 149 31.55 -10.33 -20.61
CA LEU A 149 32.39 -10.59 -20.19
C LEU A 149 33.05 -10.30 -19.92
#